data_5efab26db940ab6a7ed027149cf04a44
#
_entry.id   5efab26db940ab6a7ed027149cf04a44
#
_cell.length_a   1.000
_cell.length_b   1.000
_cell.length_c   1.000
_cell.angle_alpha   90.00
_cell.angle_beta   90.00
_cell.angle_gamma   90.00
#
_symmetry.space_group_name_H-M   'P 1'
#
loop_
_entity.id
_entity.type
_entity.pdbx_description
1 polymer ?
#
loop_
_entity_poly.entity_id
_entity_poly.type
_entity_poly.pdbx_seq_one_letter_code
_entity_poly.pdbx_strand_id
1 'polypeptide(L)'
;MKHILIIEDERAVAELERDYLEINSFKVSIEETGEGGLQRALKGDIDLIILDLMLPDMDGFEICRELRHRIDIPILIVSAKKSDIDKIRGLGIGADDYITKQFSPNELVA
;
A
#
# COMPACT_ATOMS: atom_id res chain seq x y z
N MET A 1 2.15 -9.84 -16.41
CA MET A 1 1.46 -8.67 -15.83
C MET A 1 1.79 -8.60 -14.34
N LYS A 2 2.25 -7.46 -13.89
CA LYS A 2 2.55 -7.27 -12.47
C LYS A 2 1.27 -7.20 -11.65
N HIS A 3 1.29 -7.80 -10.47
CA HIS A 3 0.13 -7.85 -9.58
C HIS A 3 0.36 -6.94 -8.36
N ILE A 4 -0.50 -5.96 -8.19
CA ILE A 4 -0.43 -4.98 -7.12
C ILE A 4 -1.54 -5.25 -6.11
N LEU A 5 -1.18 -5.30 -4.83
CA LEU A 5 -2.13 -5.39 -3.73
C LEU A 5 -2.33 -4.00 -3.13
N ILE A 6 -3.56 -3.54 -3.09
CA ILE A 6 -3.94 -2.28 -2.43
C ILE A 6 -4.60 -2.62 -1.09
N ILE A 7 -4.05 -2.10 0.01
CA ILE A 7 -4.62 -2.24 1.34
C ILE A 7 -5.13 -0.86 1.75
N GLU A 8 -6.44 -0.65 1.60
CA GLU A 8 -7.09 0.64 1.75
C GLU A 8 -8.55 0.45 2.16
N ASP A 9 -8.99 1.08 3.26
CA ASP A 9 -10.35 0.94 3.74
C ASP A 9 -11.36 1.86 3.06
N GLU A 10 -10.91 2.98 2.49
CA GLU A 10 -11.78 3.86 1.73
C GLU A 10 -12.00 3.30 0.33
N ARG A 11 -13.18 2.71 0.13
CA ARG A 11 -13.47 2.00 -1.12
C ARG A 11 -13.31 2.89 -2.36
N ALA A 12 -13.76 4.14 -2.29
CA ALA A 12 -13.65 5.06 -3.42
C ALA A 12 -12.20 5.35 -3.79
N VAL A 13 -11.32 5.49 -2.79
CA VAL A 13 -9.89 5.70 -3.03
C VAL A 13 -9.26 4.46 -3.64
N ALA A 14 -9.55 3.30 -3.07
CA ALA A 14 -9.02 2.02 -3.57
C ALA A 14 -9.41 1.78 -5.02
N GLU A 15 -10.67 2.05 -5.36
CA GLU A 15 -11.16 1.84 -6.73
C GLU A 15 -10.53 2.83 -7.72
N LEU A 16 -10.32 4.08 -7.31
CA LEU A 16 -9.64 5.05 -8.14
C LEU A 16 -8.22 4.62 -8.44
N GLU A 17 -7.49 4.18 -7.42
CA GLU A 17 -6.13 3.67 -7.59
C GLU A 17 -6.12 2.44 -8.49
N ARG A 18 -7.04 1.51 -8.25
CA ARG A 18 -7.18 0.29 -9.06
C ARG A 18 -7.42 0.63 -10.53
N ASP A 19 -8.37 1.51 -10.80
CA ASP A 19 -8.74 1.83 -12.19
C ASP A 19 -7.56 2.43 -12.94
N TYR A 20 -6.82 3.33 -12.31
CA TYR A 20 -5.66 3.93 -12.93
C TYR A 20 -4.56 2.90 -13.19
N LEU A 21 -4.31 2.02 -12.22
CA LEU A 21 -3.29 0.98 -12.38
C LEU A 21 -3.67 -0.03 -13.44
N GLU A 22 -4.95 -0.41 -13.52
CA GLU A 22 -5.40 -1.35 -14.54
C GLU A 22 -5.28 -0.78 -15.95
N ILE A 23 -5.51 0.53 -16.11
CA ILE A 23 -5.30 1.21 -17.39
C ILE A 23 -3.83 1.09 -17.80
N ASN A 24 -2.90 1.08 -16.84
CA ASN A 24 -1.47 0.95 -17.10
C ASN A 24 -0.99 -0.51 -17.10
N SER A 25 -1.88 -1.44 -17.30
CA SER A 25 -1.59 -2.87 -17.50
C SER A 25 -1.14 -3.60 -16.25
N PHE A 26 -1.57 -3.16 -15.08
CA PHE A 26 -1.34 -3.89 -13.84
C PHE A 26 -2.57 -4.71 -13.47
N LYS A 27 -2.34 -5.86 -12.84
CA LYS A 27 -3.40 -6.62 -12.19
C LYS A 27 -3.50 -6.11 -10.75
N VAL A 28 -4.73 -5.92 -10.24
CA VAL A 28 -4.92 -5.30 -8.92
C VAL A 28 -5.85 -6.14 -8.06
N SER A 29 -5.47 -6.33 -6.79
CA SER A 29 -6.34 -6.87 -5.74
C SER A 29 -6.49 -5.81 -4.65
N ILE A 30 -7.65 -5.73 -4.04
CA ILE A 30 -7.95 -4.78 -2.97
C ILE A 30 -8.32 -5.53 -1.70
N GLU A 31 -7.74 -5.10 -0.57
CA GLU A 31 -8.14 -5.54 0.76
C GLU A 31 -8.48 -4.31 1.59
N GLU A 32 -9.59 -4.37 2.32
CA GLU A 32 -10.08 -3.21 3.06
C GLU A 32 -9.61 -3.19 4.52
N THR A 33 -8.99 -4.27 4.99
CA THR A 33 -8.50 -4.37 6.37
C THR A 33 -7.02 -4.75 6.38
N GLY A 34 -6.35 -4.42 7.48
CA GLY A 34 -4.95 -4.78 7.66
C GLY A 34 -4.75 -6.29 7.73
N GLU A 35 -5.62 -6.99 8.45
CA GLU A 35 -5.53 -8.45 8.57
C GLU A 35 -5.73 -9.13 7.22
N GLY A 36 -6.73 -8.70 6.45
CA GLY A 36 -6.95 -9.23 5.11
C GLY A 36 -5.79 -8.97 4.19
N GLY A 37 -5.21 -7.77 4.28
CA GLY A 37 -4.04 -7.41 3.49
C GLY A 37 -2.83 -8.27 3.81
N LEU A 38 -2.55 -8.50 5.10
CA LEU A 38 -1.46 -9.37 5.52
C LEU A 38 -1.64 -10.78 4.96
N GLN A 39 -2.81 -11.36 5.13
CA GLN A 39 -3.09 -12.70 4.65
C GLN A 39 -2.97 -12.81 3.13
N ARG A 40 -3.47 -11.81 2.41
CA ARG A 40 -3.40 -11.81 0.95
C ARG A 40 -1.96 -11.72 0.47
N ALA A 41 -1.15 -10.87 1.09
CA ALA A 41 0.26 -10.72 0.72
C ALA A 41 1.03 -12.01 0.96
N LEU A 42 0.73 -12.73 2.04
CA LEU A 42 1.43 -13.96 2.38
C LEU A 42 1.08 -15.14 1.48
N LYS A 43 0.00 -15.06 0.71
CA LYS A 43 -0.33 -16.11 -0.27
C LYS A 43 0.63 -16.13 -1.46
N GLY A 44 1.35 -15.07 -1.69
CA GLY A 44 2.27 -14.97 -2.83
C GLY A 44 1.63 -14.31 -4.04
N ASP A 45 2.37 -14.27 -5.14
CA ASP A 45 1.99 -13.70 -6.44
C ASP A 45 1.76 -12.17 -6.44
N ILE A 46 2.15 -11.47 -5.38
CA ILE A 46 2.07 -10.01 -5.32
C ILE A 46 3.44 -9.42 -5.63
N ASP A 47 3.49 -8.43 -6.52
CA ASP A 47 4.74 -7.79 -6.93
C ASP A 47 4.98 -6.45 -6.25
N LEU A 48 3.92 -5.77 -5.78
CA LEU A 48 4.00 -4.49 -5.09
C LEU A 48 2.81 -4.35 -4.15
N ILE A 49 3.03 -3.76 -2.99
CA ILE A 49 1.97 -3.46 -2.04
C ILE A 49 1.83 -1.94 -1.90
N ILE A 50 0.61 -1.44 -2.07
CA ILE A 50 0.24 -0.06 -1.75
C ILE A 50 -0.53 -0.11 -0.44
N LEU A 51 0.00 0.56 0.58
CA LEU A 51 -0.50 0.43 1.95
C LEU A 51 -0.93 1.78 2.51
N ASP A 52 -2.19 1.86 2.95
CA ASP A 52 -2.67 3.01 3.71
C ASP A 52 -2.30 2.83 5.19
N LEU A 53 -1.82 3.89 5.82
CA LEU A 53 -1.48 3.84 7.24
C LEU A 53 -2.69 3.91 8.16
N MET A 54 -3.79 4.51 7.71
CA MET A 54 -4.95 4.79 8.55
C MET A 54 -6.06 3.76 8.34
N LEU A 55 -5.76 2.51 8.70
CA LEU A 55 -6.72 1.42 8.60
C LEU A 55 -7.51 1.27 9.90
N PRO A 56 -8.75 0.75 9.84
CA PRO A 56 -9.62 0.68 11.02
C PRO A 56 -9.20 -0.39 12.04
N ASP A 57 -8.54 -1.45 11.61
CA ASP A 57 -8.25 -2.61 12.46
C ASP A 57 -6.80 -2.70 12.92
N MET A 58 -5.86 -2.12 12.18
CA MET A 58 -4.44 -2.17 12.49
C MET A 58 -3.74 -0.86 12.11
N ASP A 59 -2.69 -0.53 12.84
CA ASP A 59 -1.80 0.55 12.45
C ASP A 59 -1.03 0.12 11.20
N GLY A 60 -1.05 0.96 10.16
CA GLY A 60 -0.34 0.65 8.92
C GLY A 60 1.16 0.48 9.09
N PHE A 61 1.78 1.18 10.06
CA PHE A 61 3.19 0.97 10.35
C PHE A 61 3.44 -0.45 10.88
N GLU A 62 2.52 -0.99 11.69
CA GLU A 62 2.62 -2.36 12.17
C GLU A 62 2.51 -3.36 11.03
N ILE A 63 1.61 -3.12 10.09
CA ILE A 63 1.46 -3.97 8.91
C ILE A 63 2.75 -3.98 8.10
N CYS A 64 3.34 -2.81 7.87
CA CYS A 64 4.59 -2.68 7.13
C CYS A 64 5.72 -3.49 7.80
N ARG A 65 5.81 -3.39 9.13
CA ARG A 65 6.81 -4.12 9.90
C ARG A 65 6.61 -5.62 9.77
N GLU A 66 5.37 -6.10 9.93
CA GLU A 66 5.04 -7.52 9.81
C GLU A 66 5.37 -8.06 8.42
N LEU A 67 5.00 -7.32 7.38
CA LEU A 67 5.28 -7.73 6.01
C LEU A 67 6.78 -7.81 5.76
N ARG A 68 7.55 -6.84 6.24
CA ARG A 68 8.98 -6.80 5.99
C ARG A 68 9.72 -7.95 6.68
N HIS A 69 9.18 -8.49 7.77
CA HIS A 69 9.73 -9.65 8.43
C HIS A 69 9.52 -10.96 7.65
N ARG A 70 8.54 -10.99 6.75
CA ARG A 70 8.10 -12.23 6.11
C ARG A 70 8.28 -12.26 4.60
N ILE A 71 8.31 -11.10 3.95
CA ILE A 71 8.38 -11.02 2.49
C ILE A 71 9.31 -9.90 2.08
N ASP A 72 9.81 -10.01 0.84
CA ASP A 72 10.72 -9.02 0.28
C ASP A 72 10.09 -8.35 -0.94
N ILE A 73 8.85 -7.89 -0.78
CA ILE A 73 8.09 -7.22 -1.83
C ILE A 73 8.15 -5.72 -1.57
N PRO A 74 8.31 -4.87 -2.61
CA PRO A 74 8.27 -3.42 -2.43
C PRO A 74 6.96 -2.96 -1.79
N ILE A 75 7.05 -2.05 -0.84
CA ILE A 75 5.90 -1.47 -0.13
C ILE A 75 5.92 0.03 -0.33
N LEU A 76 4.85 0.55 -0.93
CA LEU A 76 4.62 1.98 -1.09
C LEU A 76 3.54 2.40 -0.10
N ILE A 77 3.89 3.30 0.82
CA ILE A 77 2.92 3.86 1.76
C ILE A 77 2.23 5.06 1.11
N VAL A 78 0.91 5.04 1.08
CA VAL A 78 0.09 6.14 0.58
C VAL A 78 -0.84 6.55 1.73
N SER A 79 -0.67 7.76 2.25
CA SER A 79 -1.40 8.18 3.45
C SER A 79 -1.70 9.66 3.46
N ALA A 80 -2.72 10.06 4.22
CA ALA A 80 -3.03 11.45 4.47
C ALA A 80 -2.03 12.10 5.43
N LYS A 81 -1.22 11.32 6.14
CA LYS A 81 -0.19 11.85 7.05
C LYS A 81 0.92 12.47 6.22
N LYS A 82 1.14 13.78 6.40
CA LYS A 82 2.08 14.55 5.59
C LYS A 82 3.38 14.91 6.30
N SER A 83 3.47 14.62 7.59
CA SER A 83 4.63 14.99 8.40
C SER A 83 5.89 14.29 7.91
N ASP A 84 7.01 15.02 7.89
CA ASP A 84 8.30 14.43 7.55
C ASP A 84 8.69 13.34 8.55
N ILE A 85 8.27 13.48 9.80
CA ILE A 85 8.52 12.48 10.84
C ILE A 85 7.79 11.18 10.48
N ASP A 86 6.53 11.27 10.01
CA ASP A 86 5.78 10.08 9.59
C ASP A 86 6.42 9.41 8.38
N LYS A 87 6.92 10.19 7.44
CA LYS A 87 7.61 9.65 6.25
C LYS A 87 8.89 8.94 6.65
N ILE A 88 9.68 9.53 7.53
CA ILE A 88 10.92 8.93 8.03
C ILE A 88 10.61 7.65 8.78
N ARG A 89 9.57 7.66 9.62
CA ARG A 89 9.16 6.47 10.35
C ARG A 89 8.77 5.32 9.42
N GLY A 90 7.97 5.62 8.39
CA GLY A 90 7.55 4.61 7.41
C GLY A 90 8.74 3.98 6.69
N LEU A 91 9.65 4.81 6.17
CA LEU A 91 10.83 4.31 5.48
C LEU A 91 11.76 3.56 6.43
N GLY A 92 11.85 4.02 7.68
CA GLY A 92 12.69 3.38 8.70
C GLY A 92 12.24 1.98 9.10
N ILE A 93 10.95 1.64 8.95
CA ILE A 93 10.43 0.31 9.29
C ILE A 93 10.26 -0.59 8.08
N GLY A 94 10.76 -0.17 6.92
CA GLY A 94 10.88 -1.06 5.77
C GLY A 94 10.06 -0.71 4.54
N ALA A 95 9.33 0.41 4.53
CA ALA A 95 8.69 0.86 3.31
C ALA A 95 9.74 1.34 2.31
N ASP A 96 9.48 1.13 1.03
CA ASP A 96 10.39 1.54 -0.03
C ASP A 96 10.14 2.98 -0.47
N ASP A 97 8.92 3.48 -0.25
CA ASP A 97 8.59 4.87 -0.58
C ASP A 97 7.36 5.29 0.24
N TYR A 98 7.10 6.59 0.24
CA TYR A 98 6.00 7.18 0.99
C TYR A 98 5.42 8.36 0.20
N ILE A 99 4.14 8.27 -0.14
CA ILE A 99 3.43 9.31 -0.90
C ILE A 99 2.22 9.76 -0.08
N THR A 100 1.97 11.07 0.00
CA THR A 100 0.77 11.58 0.65
C THR A 100 -0.43 11.39 -0.27
N LYS A 101 -1.63 11.24 0.31
CA LYS A 101 -2.86 10.98 -0.46
C LYS A 101 -3.26 12.13 -1.40
N GLN A 102 -2.66 13.29 -1.28
CA GLN A 102 -2.90 14.42 -2.19
C GLN A 102 -1.94 14.37 -3.38
N PHE A 103 -1.81 13.23 -3.99
CA PHE A 103 -0.97 13.03 -5.17
C PHE A 103 -1.83 12.98 -6.43
N SER A 104 -1.21 13.21 -7.59
CA SER A 104 -1.86 12.91 -8.85
C SER A 104 -1.70 11.41 -9.15
N PRO A 105 -2.60 10.79 -9.93
CA PRO A 105 -2.44 9.38 -10.29
C PRO A 105 -1.11 9.05 -10.98
N ASN A 106 -0.51 10.04 -11.66
CA ASN A 106 0.79 9.83 -12.30
C ASN A 106 1.90 9.53 -11.30
N GLU A 107 1.85 10.12 -10.11
CA GLU A 107 2.85 9.85 -9.08
C GLU A 107 2.77 8.40 -8.60
N LEU A 108 1.57 7.84 -8.57
CA LEU A 108 1.37 6.47 -8.13
C LEU A 108 2.04 5.46 -9.06
N VAL A 109 2.03 5.74 -10.37
CA VAL A 109 2.61 4.84 -11.37
C VAL A 109 4.12 5.02 -11.50
N ALA A 110 4.58 6.24 -11.26
CA ALA A 110 6.01 6.53 -11.31
C ALA A 110 6.76 5.86 -10.18
#